data_6fbec1e196ee88d6c5c4402a35dbc289
#
_entry.id   6fbec1e196ee88d6c5c4402a35dbc289
#
_cell.length_a   1.000
_cell.length_b   1.000
_cell.length_c   1.000
_cell.angle_alpha   90.00
_cell.angle_beta   90.00
_cell.angle_gamma   90.00
#
_symmetry.space_group_name_H-M   'P 1'
#
loop_
_entity.id
_entity.type
_entity.pdbx_description
1 polymer ?
#
loop_
_entity_poly.entity_id
_entity_poly.type
_entity_poly.pdbx_seq_one_letter_code
_entity_poly.pdbx_strand_id
1 'polypeptide(L)'
;MATAARQLTPLPQLSRAVADWVNSVRELTQPRAIHWCQGSDAEARELTAQLLQRGELKALDAERFPGCHLYRSAPSDVARVEHLTYICTRSQEDAGPNNHWIEPQQAHAKMRELFRGCMRERTLYVIPYCMGPLDSPLARCGVEITDSPYVVLNMLIMTRAGRAALERIARDGAFVRGLHSIGELDPERRFIMHFPEEHAIESFGSGYGGNALLGKKCHALRIASWQAREEGWLAEHMLIVGLESPRGETHYLACAFPSACGKTNLAMLIPPASLPGWRAYTVGDDIAWLHPGADGRLWAINPEAGYFGVVPGTNPETNRNAYEMIRRDTLFTNVALTADNQPWWEGLATGQPVIDWQGRPYDPAKGPAAHPNSRFTVSARRNPGYSPHAEDPAGVPITALVFGGRRREVAPLVYEARDWRHGVLVGASLASETTAAAVGQVGVTRRDPMAMQPFCGYNFGDYWRHWLDIGARLARPPRIYQVNWFRRDAQGKFLWPGYGENLRVLAWMLDRCAGRAGATEAAIGWLPRTADLELRGLDVSADRLAGLLTVDAALWRKEVADMREYLGRYGSRLPAALLAELDSIERRLP
;
A
#
# COMPACT_ATOMS: atom_id res chain seq x y z
N MET A 1 -48.44 -9.07 10.80
CA MET A 1 -47.36 -9.47 11.73
C MET A 1 -46.47 -8.24 11.93
N ALA A 2 -46.48 -7.71 13.14
CA ALA A 2 -45.76 -6.48 13.47
C ALA A 2 -44.25 -6.75 13.45
N THR A 3 -43.53 -6.04 12.58
CA THR A 3 -42.07 -5.98 12.53
C THR A 3 -41.60 -5.39 13.84
N ALA A 4 -40.97 -6.18 14.69
CA ALA A 4 -40.34 -5.72 15.91
C ALA A 4 -39.31 -4.66 15.54
N ALA A 5 -39.51 -3.41 15.95
CA ALA A 5 -38.54 -2.36 15.87
C ALA A 5 -37.32 -2.81 16.68
N ARG A 6 -36.22 -3.18 15.98
CA ARG A 6 -34.93 -3.45 16.61
C ARG A 6 -34.48 -2.19 17.34
N GLN A 7 -34.35 -2.28 18.65
CA GLN A 7 -33.64 -1.26 19.44
C GLN A 7 -32.18 -1.22 18.94
N LEU A 8 -31.89 -0.24 18.07
CA LEU A 8 -30.51 0.12 17.74
C LEU A 8 -29.84 0.56 19.04
N THR A 9 -28.72 -0.05 19.38
CA THR A 9 -27.89 0.42 20.51
C THR A 9 -27.62 1.91 20.30
N PRO A 10 -27.88 2.79 21.29
CA PRO A 10 -27.67 4.21 21.13
C PRO A 10 -26.23 4.48 20.67
N LEU A 11 -26.06 5.35 19.67
CA LEU A 11 -24.74 5.84 19.28
C LEU A 11 -24.05 6.49 20.50
N PRO A 12 -22.71 6.35 20.63
CA PRO A 12 -21.98 7.15 21.61
C PRO A 12 -22.26 8.63 21.36
N GLN A 13 -22.02 9.44 22.38
CA GLN A 13 -22.24 10.88 22.27
C GLN A 13 -21.39 11.44 21.11
N LEU A 14 -22.04 11.83 20.02
CA LEU A 14 -21.39 12.39 18.84
C LEU A 14 -20.67 13.68 19.21
N SER A 15 -19.43 13.85 18.78
CA SER A 15 -18.80 15.15 18.83
C SER A 15 -19.59 16.12 17.93
N ARG A 16 -19.74 17.37 18.39
CA ARG A 16 -20.45 18.41 17.62
C ARG A 16 -19.86 18.56 16.21
N ALA A 17 -18.52 18.50 16.09
CA ALA A 17 -17.82 18.63 14.82
C ALA A 17 -18.22 17.54 13.80
N VAL A 18 -18.37 16.28 14.24
CA VAL A 18 -18.83 15.19 13.38
C VAL A 18 -20.29 15.40 12.98
N ALA A 19 -21.15 15.77 13.93
CA ALA A 19 -22.57 16.00 13.67
C ALA A 19 -22.79 17.15 12.68
N ASP A 20 -22.12 18.27 12.88
CA ASP A 20 -22.20 19.46 12.02
C ASP A 20 -21.73 19.14 10.59
N TRP A 21 -20.61 18.40 10.46
CA TRP A 21 -20.11 17.99 9.15
C TRP A 21 -21.06 17.03 8.44
N VAL A 22 -21.55 15.98 9.10
CA VAL A 22 -22.51 15.04 8.50
C VAL A 22 -23.79 15.76 8.07
N ASN A 23 -24.27 16.73 8.87
CA ASN A 23 -25.43 17.55 8.50
C ASN A 23 -25.16 18.39 7.23
N SER A 24 -24.00 19.03 7.13
CA SER A 24 -23.64 19.81 5.95
C SER A 24 -23.58 18.95 4.68
N VAL A 25 -23.03 17.73 4.79
CA VAL A 25 -23.00 16.76 3.68
C VAL A 25 -24.41 16.28 3.32
N ARG A 26 -25.28 16.02 4.32
CA ARG A 26 -26.68 15.66 4.08
C ARG A 26 -27.43 16.74 3.31
N GLU A 27 -27.24 17.99 3.69
CA GLU A 27 -27.88 19.13 2.98
C GLU A 27 -27.40 19.24 1.52
N LEU A 28 -26.11 19.00 1.28
CA LEU A 28 -25.52 19.05 -0.05
C LEU A 28 -26.00 17.87 -0.93
N THR A 29 -25.93 16.65 -0.41
CA THR A 29 -26.13 15.41 -1.19
C THR A 29 -27.58 14.95 -1.24
N GLN A 30 -28.43 15.42 -0.31
CA GLN A 30 -29.89 15.15 -0.22
C GLN A 30 -30.25 13.65 -0.22
N PRO A 31 -29.70 12.85 0.70
CA PRO A 31 -29.97 11.41 0.72
C PRO A 31 -31.39 11.10 1.19
N ARG A 32 -31.92 9.94 0.74
CA ARG A 32 -33.22 9.40 1.20
C ARG A 32 -33.17 8.99 2.67
N ALA A 33 -32.03 8.45 3.13
CA ALA A 33 -31.84 7.96 4.48
C ALA A 33 -30.36 8.13 4.89
N ILE A 34 -30.13 8.12 6.21
CA ILE A 34 -28.77 8.10 6.78
C ILE A 34 -28.60 6.83 7.61
N HIS A 35 -27.50 6.11 7.38
CA HIS A 35 -27.09 4.94 8.14
C HIS A 35 -25.75 5.18 8.82
N TRP A 36 -25.71 5.08 10.14
CA TRP A 36 -24.47 5.16 10.92
C TRP A 36 -23.90 3.77 11.14
N CYS A 37 -22.72 3.53 10.56
CA CYS A 37 -22.07 2.24 10.65
C CYS A 37 -21.56 1.96 12.07
N GLN A 38 -21.95 0.79 12.60
CA GLN A 38 -21.59 0.32 13.94
C GLN A 38 -20.27 -0.48 13.96
N GLY A 39 -19.86 -1.01 12.79
CA GLY A 39 -18.68 -1.86 12.67
C GLY A 39 -18.89 -3.30 13.19
N SER A 40 -20.13 -3.76 13.28
CA SER A 40 -20.44 -5.10 13.79
C SER A 40 -20.54 -6.14 12.67
N ASP A 41 -20.22 -7.40 13.02
CA ASP A 41 -20.41 -8.53 12.09
C ASP A 41 -21.89 -8.71 11.67
N ALA A 42 -22.83 -8.33 12.54
CA ALA A 42 -24.26 -8.38 12.23
C ALA A 42 -24.61 -7.37 11.12
N GLU A 43 -24.08 -6.15 11.20
CA GLU A 43 -24.23 -5.12 10.17
C GLU A 43 -23.60 -5.57 8.84
N ALA A 44 -22.38 -6.10 8.88
CA ALA A 44 -21.72 -6.62 7.69
C ALA A 44 -22.54 -7.72 7.00
N ARG A 45 -23.11 -8.66 7.77
CA ARG A 45 -24.01 -9.70 7.23
C ARG A 45 -25.29 -9.12 6.62
N GLU A 46 -25.90 -8.14 7.27
CA GLU A 46 -27.11 -7.49 6.76
C GLU A 46 -26.86 -6.75 5.43
N LEU A 47 -25.79 -5.96 5.36
CA LEU A 47 -25.38 -5.27 4.13
C LEU A 47 -25.03 -6.26 3.02
N THR A 48 -24.32 -7.34 3.34
CA THR A 48 -24.02 -8.42 2.39
C THR A 48 -25.31 -9.06 1.85
N ALA A 49 -26.28 -9.37 2.72
CA ALA A 49 -27.56 -9.94 2.30
C ALA A 49 -28.35 -8.99 1.39
N GLN A 50 -28.34 -7.69 1.69
CA GLN A 50 -28.97 -6.67 0.83
C GLN A 50 -28.33 -6.61 -0.56
N LEU A 51 -27.00 -6.64 -0.64
CA LEU A 51 -26.26 -6.61 -1.92
C LEU A 51 -26.48 -7.90 -2.72
N LEU A 52 -26.56 -9.06 -2.06
CA LEU A 52 -26.89 -10.33 -2.70
C LEU A 52 -28.33 -10.30 -3.26
N GLN A 53 -29.28 -9.78 -2.51
CA GLN A 53 -30.68 -9.65 -2.96
C GLN A 53 -30.81 -8.71 -4.17
N ARG A 54 -29.98 -7.66 -4.26
CA ARG A 54 -29.96 -6.73 -5.40
C ARG A 54 -29.17 -7.27 -6.59
N GLY A 55 -28.45 -8.40 -6.45
CA GLY A 55 -27.56 -8.95 -7.47
C GLY A 55 -26.26 -8.15 -7.66
N GLU A 56 -25.95 -7.22 -6.76
CA GLU A 56 -24.69 -6.46 -6.76
C GLU A 56 -23.53 -7.30 -6.26
N LEU A 57 -23.79 -8.25 -5.35
CA LEU A 57 -22.85 -9.30 -4.96
C LEU A 57 -23.35 -10.66 -5.45
N LYS A 58 -22.40 -11.56 -5.69
CA LYS A 58 -22.66 -12.97 -5.94
C LYS A 58 -21.96 -13.81 -4.87
N ALA A 59 -22.70 -14.70 -4.20
CA ALA A 59 -22.10 -15.68 -3.30
C ALA A 59 -21.30 -16.70 -4.11
N LEU A 60 -20.13 -17.09 -3.62
CA LEU A 60 -19.30 -18.12 -4.20
C LEU A 60 -19.60 -19.50 -3.62
N ASP A 61 -18.94 -20.55 -4.12
CA ASP A 61 -19.04 -21.92 -3.61
C ASP A 61 -18.82 -21.95 -2.09
N ALA A 62 -19.85 -22.33 -1.33
CA ALA A 62 -19.84 -22.28 0.12
C ALA A 62 -18.96 -23.36 0.79
N GLU A 63 -18.64 -24.46 0.09
CA GLU A 63 -17.78 -25.51 0.62
C GLU A 63 -16.30 -25.15 0.48
N ARG A 64 -15.90 -24.63 -0.69
CA ARG A 64 -14.50 -24.33 -1.02
C ARG A 64 -14.10 -22.91 -0.70
N PHE A 65 -15.06 -21.97 -0.75
CA PHE A 65 -14.88 -20.54 -0.50
C PHE A 65 -15.96 -20.00 0.48
N PRO A 66 -16.02 -20.55 1.71
CA PRO A 66 -17.05 -20.17 2.67
C PRO A 66 -16.95 -18.67 3.03
N GLY A 67 -18.11 -17.98 2.99
CA GLY A 67 -18.19 -16.56 3.27
C GLY A 67 -17.59 -15.63 2.20
N CYS A 68 -17.17 -16.19 1.05
CA CYS A 68 -16.61 -15.40 -0.04
C CYS A 68 -17.69 -14.89 -1.00
N HIS A 69 -17.49 -13.69 -1.51
CA HIS A 69 -18.41 -13.02 -2.43
C HIS A 69 -17.66 -12.39 -3.60
N LEU A 70 -18.32 -12.24 -4.72
CA LEU A 70 -17.81 -11.54 -5.91
C LEU A 70 -18.62 -10.28 -6.17
N TYR A 71 -17.89 -9.16 -6.31
CA TYR A 71 -18.37 -7.88 -6.83
C TYR A 71 -17.80 -7.62 -8.23
N ARG A 72 -18.61 -7.00 -9.10
CA ARG A 72 -18.18 -6.52 -10.41
C ARG A 72 -18.33 -5.02 -10.51
N SER A 73 -17.23 -4.31 -10.76
CA SER A 73 -17.27 -2.88 -11.00
C SER A 73 -17.71 -2.57 -12.43
N ALA A 74 -18.05 -1.31 -12.69
CA ALA A 74 -18.27 -0.86 -14.06
C ALA A 74 -16.99 -1.04 -14.90
N PRO A 75 -17.10 -1.40 -16.19
CA PRO A 75 -15.93 -1.63 -17.06
C PRO A 75 -14.99 -0.42 -17.19
N SER A 76 -15.50 0.80 -17.02
CA SER A 76 -14.71 2.04 -17.01
C SER A 76 -14.07 2.35 -15.65
N ASP A 77 -14.30 1.51 -14.61
CA ASP A 77 -13.91 1.79 -13.23
C ASP A 77 -13.21 0.58 -12.60
N VAL A 78 -12.04 0.26 -13.11
CA VAL A 78 -11.28 -0.96 -12.79
C VAL A 78 -9.87 -0.69 -12.22
N ALA A 79 -9.47 0.59 -12.13
CA ALA A 79 -8.14 1.00 -11.69
C ALA A 79 -8.15 2.37 -11.02
N ARG A 80 -7.05 2.72 -10.34
CA ARG A 80 -6.83 4.07 -9.85
C ARG A 80 -6.69 5.04 -11.02
N VAL A 81 -7.25 6.24 -10.85
CA VAL A 81 -7.19 7.33 -11.82
C VAL A 81 -6.16 8.39 -11.37
N GLU A 82 -4.88 8.08 -11.56
CA GLU A 82 -3.79 8.97 -11.10
C GLU A 82 -3.88 10.35 -11.74
N HIS A 83 -4.24 10.44 -13.02
CA HIS A 83 -4.38 11.70 -13.76
C HIS A 83 -5.58 12.57 -13.31
N LEU A 84 -6.54 11.99 -12.57
CA LEU A 84 -7.69 12.68 -11.98
C LEU A 84 -7.58 12.78 -10.45
N THR A 85 -6.41 12.49 -9.91
CA THR A 85 -6.11 12.60 -8.49
C THR A 85 -5.28 13.84 -8.24
N TYR A 86 -5.76 14.72 -7.36
CA TYR A 86 -5.20 16.04 -7.09
C TYR A 86 -4.81 16.21 -5.63
N ILE A 87 -3.76 16.99 -5.40
CA ILE A 87 -3.37 17.53 -4.10
C ILE A 87 -3.63 19.04 -4.13
N CYS A 88 -4.64 19.45 -3.37
CA CYS A 88 -5.19 20.82 -3.37
C CYS A 88 -4.63 21.59 -2.18
N THR A 89 -3.34 21.93 -2.23
CA THR A 89 -2.66 22.81 -1.28
C THR A 89 -2.88 24.28 -1.66
N ARG A 90 -2.77 25.19 -0.67
CA ARG A 90 -2.90 26.65 -0.89
C ARG A 90 -1.88 27.19 -1.89
N SER A 91 -0.69 26.62 -1.92
CA SER A 91 0.36 26.93 -2.88
C SER A 91 0.63 25.72 -3.77
N GLN A 92 0.73 25.93 -5.09
CA GLN A 92 1.15 24.88 -6.03
C GLN A 92 2.56 24.35 -5.71
N GLU A 93 3.43 25.19 -5.17
CA GLU A 93 4.77 24.78 -4.76
C GLU A 93 4.74 23.74 -3.65
N ASP A 94 3.74 23.78 -2.75
CA ASP A 94 3.60 22.81 -1.67
C ASP A 94 3.10 21.44 -2.17
N ALA A 95 2.31 21.40 -3.23
CA ALA A 95 1.98 20.16 -3.93
C ALA A 95 3.19 19.57 -4.65
N GLY A 96 4.05 20.42 -5.21
CA GLY A 96 5.26 20.05 -5.94
C GLY A 96 5.03 19.47 -7.32
N PRO A 97 6.12 19.25 -8.09
CA PRO A 97 6.04 18.69 -9.44
C PRO A 97 5.67 17.20 -9.48
N ASN A 98 5.58 16.55 -8.33
CA ASN A 98 5.18 15.15 -8.17
C ASN A 98 3.65 14.96 -8.10
N ASN A 99 2.86 16.01 -7.99
CA ASN A 99 1.41 15.94 -7.85
C ASN A 99 0.68 16.77 -8.93
N HIS A 100 -0.51 16.35 -9.31
CA HIS A 100 -1.45 17.24 -9.98
C HIS A 100 -2.05 18.18 -8.96
N TRP A 101 -2.12 19.45 -9.30
CA TRP A 101 -2.59 20.50 -8.41
C TRP A 101 -3.78 21.26 -9.01
N ILE A 102 -4.67 21.65 -8.14
CA ILE A 102 -5.73 22.63 -8.41
C ILE A 102 -5.92 23.47 -7.14
N GLU A 103 -6.20 24.74 -7.31
CA GLU A 103 -6.42 25.68 -6.20
C GLU A 103 -7.61 25.20 -5.35
N PRO A 104 -7.50 25.19 -3.98
CA PRO A 104 -8.51 24.60 -3.09
C PRO A 104 -9.92 25.13 -3.28
N GLN A 105 -10.11 26.47 -3.47
CA GLN A 105 -11.45 27.04 -3.64
C GLN A 105 -12.09 26.58 -4.95
N GLN A 106 -11.31 26.46 -6.03
CA GLN A 106 -11.76 25.93 -7.33
C GLN A 106 -12.11 24.45 -7.20
N ALA A 107 -11.29 23.67 -6.47
CA ALA A 107 -11.52 22.26 -6.20
C ALA A 107 -12.85 22.07 -5.46
N HIS A 108 -13.05 22.78 -4.34
CA HIS A 108 -14.29 22.73 -3.56
C HIS A 108 -15.51 23.16 -4.37
N ALA A 109 -15.41 24.21 -5.17
CA ALA A 109 -16.51 24.67 -6.02
C ALA A 109 -16.93 23.57 -7.01
N LYS A 110 -15.95 22.95 -7.69
CA LYS A 110 -16.16 21.84 -8.62
C LYS A 110 -16.79 20.63 -7.93
N MET A 111 -16.23 20.20 -6.79
CA MET A 111 -16.73 19.03 -6.07
C MET A 111 -18.12 19.27 -5.49
N ARG A 112 -18.40 20.47 -4.98
CA ARG A 112 -19.73 20.85 -4.50
C ARG A 112 -20.80 20.76 -5.58
N GLU A 113 -20.46 21.13 -6.83
CA GLU A 113 -21.37 20.98 -7.96
C GLU A 113 -21.66 19.51 -8.25
N LEU A 114 -20.63 18.66 -8.26
CA LEU A 114 -20.77 17.21 -8.48
C LEU A 114 -21.59 16.53 -7.36
N PHE A 115 -21.34 16.88 -6.10
CA PHE A 115 -22.04 16.28 -4.97
C PHE A 115 -23.48 16.78 -4.77
N ARG A 116 -23.88 17.88 -5.39
CA ARG A 116 -25.21 18.46 -5.20
C ARG A 116 -26.31 17.48 -5.58
N GLY A 117 -27.05 16.98 -4.57
CA GLY A 117 -28.16 16.07 -4.74
C GLY A 117 -27.79 14.68 -5.28
N CYS A 118 -26.51 14.30 -5.28
CA CYS A 118 -26.05 13.03 -5.87
C CYS A 118 -26.55 11.79 -5.14
N MET A 119 -27.00 11.93 -3.89
CA MET A 119 -27.50 10.80 -3.09
C MET A 119 -29.03 10.75 -3.01
N ARG A 120 -29.76 11.52 -3.79
CA ARG A 120 -31.22 11.36 -3.91
C ARG A 120 -31.53 9.91 -4.20
N GLU A 121 -32.58 9.35 -3.58
CA GLU A 121 -32.94 7.93 -3.66
C GLU A 121 -31.90 6.92 -3.12
N ARG A 122 -30.75 7.40 -2.60
CA ARG A 122 -29.69 6.55 -2.01
C ARG A 122 -29.62 6.71 -0.49
N THR A 123 -29.02 5.73 0.17
CA THR A 123 -28.64 5.82 1.60
C THR A 123 -27.26 6.44 1.72
N LEU A 124 -27.13 7.42 2.58
CA LEU A 124 -25.86 7.97 3.01
C LEU A 124 -25.34 7.13 4.18
N TYR A 125 -24.22 6.45 4.00
CA TYR A 125 -23.54 5.69 5.04
C TYR A 125 -22.48 6.55 5.68
N VAL A 126 -22.48 6.64 7.01
CA VAL A 126 -21.46 7.31 7.82
C VAL A 126 -20.58 6.25 8.45
N ILE A 127 -19.31 6.18 8.07
CA ILE A 127 -18.33 5.18 8.49
C ILE A 127 -17.27 5.86 9.36
N PRO A 128 -17.42 5.88 10.69
CA PRO A 128 -16.30 6.22 11.56
C PRO A 128 -15.27 5.10 11.47
N TYR A 129 -13.99 5.44 11.30
CA TYR A 129 -12.92 4.45 11.21
C TYR A 129 -11.63 4.95 11.85
N CYS A 130 -10.78 4.02 12.25
CA CYS A 130 -9.46 4.30 12.78
C CYS A 130 -8.41 3.55 11.95
N MET A 131 -7.39 4.28 11.53
CA MET A 131 -6.18 3.73 10.93
C MET A 131 -5.14 3.57 12.03
N GLY A 132 -4.59 2.35 12.14
CA GLY A 132 -3.72 1.94 13.25
C GLY A 132 -4.47 1.25 14.39
N PRO A 133 -3.74 0.53 15.27
CA PRO A 133 -4.32 -0.06 16.48
C PRO A 133 -5.02 0.99 17.33
N LEU A 134 -6.23 0.68 17.82
CA LEU A 134 -7.10 1.67 18.50
C LEU A 134 -6.43 2.40 19.68
N ASP A 135 -5.52 1.73 20.38
CA ASP A 135 -4.83 2.28 21.55
C ASP A 135 -3.45 2.89 21.19
N SER A 136 -3.07 2.87 19.92
CA SER A 136 -1.80 3.46 19.50
C SER A 136 -1.84 4.99 19.52
N PRO A 137 -0.80 5.67 20.03
CA PRO A 137 -0.69 7.13 19.97
C PRO A 137 -0.54 7.65 18.53
N LEU A 138 -0.07 6.80 17.61
CA LEU A 138 0.04 7.11 16.17
C LEU A 138 -1.27 6.91 15.41
N ALA A 139 -2.25 6.19 15.96
CA ALA A 139 -3.48 5.94 15.24
C ALA A 139 -4.22 7.25 14.95
N ARG A 140 -4.75 7.38 13.74
CA ARG A 140 -5.53 8.54 13.27
C ARG A 140 -6.89 8.09 12.80
N CYS A 141 -7.92 8.78 13.28
CA CYS A 141 -9.29 8.46 12.92
C CYS A 141 -9.78 9.32 11.76
N GLY A 142 -10.78 8.81 11.07
CA GLY A 142 -11.53 9.52 10.05
C GLY A 142 -13.00 9.15 10.10
N VAL A 143 -13.79 9.92 9.38
CA VAL A 143 -15.17 9.59 9.07
C VAL A 143 -15.30 9.61 7.57
N GLU A 144 -15.69 8.49 6.96
CA GLU A 144 -16.01 8.42 5.54
C GLU A 144 -17.53 8.44 5.37
N ILE A 145 -18.01 9.33 4.49
CA ILE A 145 -19.39 9.34 4.04
C ILE A 145 -19.42 8.80 2.62
N THR A 146 -20.30 7.84 2.35
CA THR A 146 -20.46 7.20 1.03
C THR A 146 -21.91 6.82 0.76
N ASP A 147 -22.28 6.67 -0.51
CA ASP A 147 -23.55 6.10 -0.95
C ASP A 147 -23.43 4.63 -1.39
N SER A 148 -22.27 4.00 -1.20
CA SER A 148 -21.96 2.65 -1.66
C SER A 148 -21.86 1.65 -0.50
N PRO A 149 -22.80 0.69 -0.36
CA PRO A 149 -22.67 -0.36 0.65
C PRO A 149 -21.50 -1.32 0.38
N TYR A 150 -21.04 -1.45 -0.88
CA TYR A 150 -19.79 -2.15 -1.20
C TYR A 150 -18.57 -1.49 -0.55
N VAL A 151 -18.50 -0.14 -0.57
CA VAL A 151 -17.44 0.61 0.11
C VAL A 151 -17.52 0.38 1.61
N VAL A 152 -18.73 0.38 2.20
CA VAL A 152 -18.89 0.08 3.64
C VAL A 152 -18.29 -1.27 3.98
N LEU A 153 -18.64 -2.35 3.25
CA LEU A 153 -18.12 -3.70 3.51
C LEU A 153 -16.58 -3.75 3.43
N ASN A 154 -16.00 -3.09 2.43
CA ASN A 154 -14.54 -3.03 2.32
C ASN A 154 -13.90 -2.25 3.48
N MET A 155 -14.48 -1.11 3.88
CA MET A 155 -13.97 -0.31 5.00
C MET A 155 -14.06 -1.06 6.33
N LEU A 156 -15.10 -1.85 6.55
CA LEU A 156 -15.22 -2.71 7.74
C LEU A 156 -14.11 -3.78 7.80
N ILE A 157 -13.63 -4.27 6.66
CA ILE A 157 -12.52 -5.22 6.58
C ILE A 157 -11.16 -4.51 6.73
N MET A 158 -11.01 -3.37 6.05
CA MET A 158 -9.72 -2.69 5.89
C MET A 158 -9.31 -1.82 7.07
N THR A 159 -10.27 -1.43 7.92
CA THR A 159 -10.04 -0.46 9.01
C THR A 159 -10.67 -0.96 10.31
N ARG A 160 -10.35 -0.28 11.39
CA ARG A 160 -11.06 -0.50 12.67
C ARG A 160 -12.25 0.45 12.72
N ALA A 161 -13.33 0.06 12.04
CA ALA A 161 -14.50 0.90 11.83
C ALA A 161 -15.55 0.77 12.95
N GLY A 162 -16.43 1.77 13.02
CA GLY A 162 -17.63 1.78 13.83
C GLY A 162 -17.47 2.46 15.19
N ARG A 163 -18.15 1.91 16.20
CA ARG A 163 -18.33 2.54 17.50
C ARG A 163 -17.03 2.94 18.21
N ALA A 164 -16.04 2.05 18.24
CA ALA A 164 -14.76 2.30 18.91
C ALA A 164 -13.98 3.47 18.26
N ALA A 165 -14.05 3.59 16.94
CA ALA A 165 -13.47 4.73 16.23
C ALA A 165 -14.20 6.04 16.56
N LEU A 166 -15.53 6.00 16.68
CA LEU A 166 -16.32 7.17 17.03
C LEU A 166 -16.04 7.64 18.47
N GLU A 167 -15.89 6.70 19.42
CA GLU A 167 -15.49 6.99 20.81
C GLU A 167 -14.10 7.63 20.87
N ARG A 168 -13.17 7.15 20.04
CA ARG A 168 -11.84 7.73 19.91
C ARG A 168 -11.88 9.13 19.32
N ILE A 169 -12.66 9.37 18.26
CA ILE A 169 -12.86 10.72 17.69
C ILE A 169 -13.42 11.69 18.73
N ALA A 170 -14.38 11.22 19.54
CA ALA A 170 -14.96 12.06 20.61
C ALA A 170 -13.93 12.43 21.68
N ARG A 171 -13.01 11.54 22.00
CA ARG A 171 -11.91 11.78 22.95
C ARG A 171 -10.82 12.69 22.38
N ASP A 172 -10.36 12.41 21.16
CA ASP A 172 -9.20 13.07 20.55
C ASP A 172 -9.58 14.41 19.88
N GLY A 173 -10.86 14.62 19.56
CA GLY A 173 -11.40 15.85 18.98
C GLY A 173 -11.05 16.08 17.49
N ALA A 174 -10.24 15.21 16.89
CA ALA A 174 -9.75 15.34 15.52
C ALA A 174 -10.14 14.12 14.66
N PHE A 175 -10.45 14.36 13.38
CA PHE A 175 -10.71 13.32 12.40
C PHE A 175 -10.49 13.81 10.97
N VAL A 176 -10.12 12.90 10.07
CA VAL A 176 -10.05 13.16 8.63
C VAL A 176 -11.46 13.05 8.04
N ARG A 177 -11.85 14.07 7.27
CA ARG A 177 -13.16 14.12 6.60
C ARG A 177 -13.05 13.48 5.23
N GLY A 178 -13.80 12.41 4.99
CA GLY A 178 -13.85 11.72 3.71
C GLY A 178 -15.26 11.75 3.11
N LEU A 179 -15.46 12.42 1.98
CA LEU A 179 -16.72 12.41 1.24
C LEU A 179 -16.55 11.66 -0.06
N HIS A 180 -17.36 10.61 -0.26
CA HIS A 180 -17.36 9.77 -1.44
C HIS A 180 -18.77 9.59 -2.00
N SER A 181 -18.90 9.56 -3.32
CA SER A 181 -20.08 9.07 -4.03
C SER A 181 -19.68 8.35 -5.31
N ILE A 182 -20.36 7.25 -5.61
CA ILE A 182 -20.19 6.57 -6.91
C ILE A 182 -20.70 7.44 -8.08
N GLY A 183 -21.52 8.46 -7.82
CA GLY A 183 -22.14 9.28 -8.86
C GLY A 183 -22.89 8.41 -9.86
N GLU A 184 -22.78 8.72 -11.14
CA GLU A 184 -23.27 7.94 -12.27
C GLU A 184 -22.18 7.06 -12.92
N LEU A 185 -21.00 6.94 -12.29
CA LEU A 185 -19.81 6.24 -12.81
C LEU A 185 -19.33 6.76 -14.17
N ASP A 186 -19.62 8.04 -14.46
CA ASP A 186 -19.17 8.72 -15.67
C ASP A 186 -17.67 9.07 -15.55
N PRO A 187 -16.79 8.56 -16.44
CA PRO A 187 -15.36 8.87 -16.41
C PRO A 187 -15.03 10.37 -16.53
N GLU A 188 -15.84 11.14 -17.26
CA GLU A 188 -15.64 12.59 -17.46
C GLU A 188 -15.96 13.41 -16.20
N ARG A 189 -16.71 12.83 -15.27
CA ARG A 189 -17.12 13.45 -14.01
C ARG A 189 -16.44 12.81 -12.79
N ARG A 190 -15.31 12.13 -12.99
CA ARG A 190 -14.56 11.42 -11.96
C ARG A 190 -13.42 12.28 -11.45
N PHE A 191 -13.34 12.52 -10.13
CA PHE A 191 -12.27 13.28 -9.49
C PHE A 191 -11.99 12.75 -8.08
N ILE A 192 -10.71 12.72 -7.69
CA ILE A 192 -10.26 12.40 -6.34
C ILE A 192 -9.39 13.56 -5.86
N MET A 193 -9.89 14.35 -4.92
CA MET A 193 -9.23 15.55 -4.42
C MET A 193 -8.85 15.40 -2.95
N HIS A 194 -7.65 15.80 -2.63
CA HIS A 194 -7.10 15.79 -1.28
C HIS A 194 -6.78 17.22 -0.86
N PHE A 195 -7.22 17.60 0.32
CA PHE A 195 -7.00 18.90 0.94
C PHE A 195 -6.16 18.69 2.21
N PRO A 196 -4.81 18.60 2.07
CA PRO A 196 -3.94 18.21 3.17
C PRO A 196 -4.05 19.12 4.39
N GLU A 197 -4.05 20.45 4.18
CA GLU A 197 -4.15 21.43 5.27
C GLU A 197 -5.51 21.40 5.99
N GLU A 198 -6.53 20.84 5.34
CA GLU A 198 -7.88 20.72 5.91
C GLU A 198 -8.17 19.33 6.46
N HIS A 199 -7.23 18.39 6.30
CA HIS A 199 -7.41 16.96 6.57
C HIS A 199 -8.72 16.42 5.94
N ALA A 200 -8.93 16.72 4.64
CA ALA A 200 -10.14 16.35 3.94
C ALA A 200 -9.86 15.66 2.60
N ILE A 201 -10.78 14.79 2.20
CA ILE A 201 -10.73 13.99 0.97
C ILE A 201 -12.12 14.05 0.34
N GLU A 202 -12.18 14.35 -0.96
CA GLU A 202 -13.41 14.32 -1.74
C GLU A 202 -13.20 13.45 -2.98
N SER A 203 -13.97 12.35 -3.11
CA SER A 203 -13.89 11.40 -4.23
C SER A 203 -15.26 11.21 -4.86
N PHE A 204 -15.37 11.46 -6.17
CA PHE A 204 -16.62 11.37 -6.91
C PHE A 204 -16.46 10.55 -8.19
N GLY A 205 -17.47 9.75 -8.53
CA GLY A 205 -17.60 9.10 -9.82
C GLY A 205 -16.85 7.77 -9.96
N SER A 206 -16.41 7.16 -8.86
CA SER A 206 -15.72 5.86 -8.85
C SER A 206 -16.21 4.98 -7.71
N GLY A 207 -16.53 3.71 -7.99
CA GLY A 207 -16.74 2.67 -6.98
C GLY A 207 -15.54 1.74 -6.81
N TYR A 208 -14.44 1.95 -7.56
CA TYR A 208 -13.22 1.16 -7.45
C TYR A 208 -12.50 1.43 -6.11
N GLY A 209 -12.16 0.34 -5.39
CA GLY A 209 -11.60 0.45 -4.04
C GLY A 209 -10.38 1.35 -3.89
N GLY A 210 -9.51 1.44 -4.89
CA GLY A 210 -8.35 2.35 -4.85
C GLY A 210 -8.69 3.84 -4.88
N ASN A 211 -9.92 4.20 -5.30
CA ASN A 211 -10.44 5.56 -5.38
C ASN A 211 -11.50 5.83 -4.30
N ALA A 212 -12.20 4.79 -3.85
CA ALA A 212 -13.39 4.86 -3.01
C ALA A 212 -13.15 4.48 -1.54
N LEU A 213 -12.14 3.65 -1.23
CA LEU A 213 -11.78 3.30 0.14
C LEU A 213 -10.85 4.40 0.70
N LEU A 214 -11.45 5.47 1.21
CA LEU A 214 -10.72 6.70 1.54
C LEU A 214 -9.76 6.51 2.73
N GLY A 215 -9.98 5.52 3.59
CA GLY A 215 -9.05 5.16 4.66
C GLY A 215 -7.70 4.66 4.15
N LYS A 216 -7.66 3.98 2.98
CA LYS A 216 -6.42 3.34 2.49
C LYS A 216 -5.42 4.36 1.92
N LYS A 217 -5.40 4.57 0.62
CA LYS A 217 -4.38 5.40 -0.05
C LYS A 217 -4.59 6.90 0.15
N CYS A 218 -5.82 7.33 0.32
CA CYS A 218 -6.15 8.72 0.48
C CYS A 218 -5.76 9.23 1.88
N HIS A 219 -6.30 8.60 2.93
CA HIS A 219 -5.97 8.97 4.31
C HIS A 219 -4.59 8.44 4.71
N ALA A 220 -4.38 7.09 4.69
CA ALA A 220 -3.20 6.48 5.29
C ALA A 220 -1.87 6.80 4.59
N LEU A 221 -1.91 7.41 3.39
CA LEU A 221 -0.71 7.91 2.71
C LEU A 221 -0.80 9.40 2.40
N ARG A 222 -1.71 9.86 1.52
CA ARG A 222 -1.67 11.25 1.04
C ARG A 222 -1.94 12.28 2.14
N ILE A 223 -2.99 12.10 2.93
CA ILE A 223 -3.25 13.00 4.07
C ILE A 223 -2.27 12.71 5.21
N ALA A 224 -2.02 11.42 5.51
CA ALA A 224 -1.12 11.03 6.58
C ALA A 224 0.33 11.49 6.34
N SER A 225 0.83 11.55 5.09
CA SER A 225 2.17 12.09 4.82
C SER A 225 2.28 13.56 5.18
N TRP A 226 1.22 14.35 4.97
CA TRP A 226 1.16 15.74 5.41
C TRP A 226 1.12 15.84 6.94
N GLN A 227 0.21 15.12 7.61
CA GLN A 227 0.14 15.08 9.08
C GLN A 227 1.46 14.63 9.69
N ALA A 228 2.09 13.62 9.09
CA ALA A 228 3.37 13.09 9.54
C ALA A 228 4.48 14.14 9.52
N ARG A 229 4.53 14.98 8.47
CA ARG A 229 5.47 16.10 8.39
C ARG A 229 5.28 17.10 9.53
N GLU A 230 4.02 17.42 9.85
CA GLU A 230 3.70 18.38 10.91
C GLU A 230 3.95 17.82 12.31
N GLU A 231 3.74 16.52 12.49
CA GLU A 231 3.80 15.86 13.81
C GLU A 231 5.13 15.14 14.08
N GLY A 232 5.99 15.00 13.08
CA GLY A 232 7.34 14.42 13.23
C GLY A 232 7.37 12.89 13.20
N TRP A 233 6.58 12.26 12.32
CA TRP A 233 6.60 10.84 11.97
C TRP A 233 6.54 10.67 10.44
N LEU A 234 6.54 9.43 9.91
CA LEU A 234 6.53 9.17 8.46
C LEU A 234 5.36 8.25 8.09
N ALA A 235 4.67 8.54 6.99
CA ALA A 235 3.65 7.67 6.40
C ALA A 235 4.17 7.15 5.06
N GLU A 236 4.42 5.84 4.99
CA GLU A 236 5.21 5.22 3.93
C GLU A 236 4.47 4.08 3.25
N HIS A 237 4.69 3.96 1.92
CA HIS A 237 4.20 2.85 1.13
C HIS A 237 5.13 1.64 1.28
N MET A 238 5.14 1.08 2.47
CA MET A 238 6.02 -0.02 2.89
C MET A 238 5.24 -1.19 3.46
N LEU A 239 5.68 -2.40 3.16
CA LEU A 239 5.33 -3.58 3.95
C LEU A 239 6.14 -3.57 5.26
N ILE A 240 5.65 -4.26 6.29
CA ILE A 240 6.39 -4.55 7.53
C ILE A 240 6.41 -6.07 7.72
N VAL A 241 7.60 -6.66 7.73
CA VAL A 241 7.81 -8.09 7.95
C VAL A 241 8.72 -8.33 9.14
N GLY A 242 8.31 -9.25 10.03
CA GLY A 242 9.15 -9.77 11.11
C GLY A 242 9.84 -11.07 10.65
N LEU A 243 11.13 -11.18 10.90
CA LEU A 243 11.93 -12.37 10.63
C LEU A 243 12.52 -12.88 11.93
N GLU A 244 12.14 -14.09 12.33
CA GLU A 244 12.74 -14.80 13.46
C GLU A 244 13.84 -15.70 12.93
N SER A 245 15.07 -15.47 13.43
CA SER A 245 16.25 -16.26 13.06
C SER A 245 16.26 -17.61 13.78
N PRO A 246 17.08 -18.58 13.34
CA PRO A 246 17.30 -19.85 14.06
C PRO A 246 17.85 -19.69 15.49
N ARG A 247 18.29 -18.47 15.84
CA ARG A 247 18.74 -18.12 17.20
C ARG A 247 17.61 -17.62 18.10
N GLY A 248 16.37 -17.55 17.60
CA GLY A 248 15.23 -17.02 18.32
C GLY A 248 15.18 -15.48 18.40
N GLU A 249 16.01 -14.78 17.60
CA GLU A 249 16.00 -13.32 17.51
C GLU A 249 14.98 -12.88 16.46
N THR A 250 14.01 -12.02 16.81
CA THR A 250 13.06 -11.44 15.88
C THR A 250 13.47 -10.03 15.49
N HIS A 251 13.57 -9.78 14.20
CA HIS A 251 13.90 -8.50 13.60
C HIS A 251 12.79 -8.04 12.64
N TYR A 252 12.46 -6.75 12.65
CA TYR A 252 11.45 -6.20 11.76
C TYR A 252 12.09 -5.31 10.69
N LEU A 253 11.64 -5.50 9.45
CA LEU A 253 12.06 -4.73 8.30
C LEU A 253 10.85 -3.99 7.71
N ALA A 254 11.05 -2.73 7.32
CA ALA A 254 10.08 -2.00 6.52
C ALA A 254 10.64 -1.85 5.10
N CYS A 255 9.84 -2.30 4.08
CA CYS A 255 10.35 -2.42 2.73
C CYS A 255 9.44 -1.69 1.73
N ALA A 256 10.00 -0.74 0.98
CA ALA A 256 9.32 0.02 -0.05
C ALA A 256 9.61 -0.55 -1.44
N PHE A 257 8.56 -0.98 -2.11
CA PHE A 257 8.63 -1.47 -3.48
C PHE A 257 7.50 -0.86 -4.32
N PRO A 258 7.76 -0.36 -5.52
CA PRO A 258 6.73 0.01 -6.49
C PRO A 258 5.77 -1.14 -6.79
N SER A 259 4.64 -0.81 -7.42
CA SER A 259 3.64 -1.80 -7.81
C SER A 259 4.26 -2.94 -8.66
N ALA A 260 3.81 -4.17 -8.43
CA ALA A 260 4.29 -5.39 -9.08
C ALA A 260 5.79 -5.71 -8.88
N CYS A 261 6.43 -5.16 -7.84
CA CYS A 261 7.81 -5.48 -7.46
C CYS A 261 7.92 -6.51 -6.31
N GLY A 262 6.83 -7.24 -6.01
CA GLY A 262 6.85 -8.36 -5.08
C GLY A 262 6.60 -8.01 -3.61
N LYS A 263 5.99 -6.85 -3.32
CA LYS A 263 5.72 -6.38 -1.95
C LYS A 263 4.91 -7.40 -1.14
N THR A 264 3.73 -7.81 -1.60
CA THR A 264 2.88 -8.78 -0.92
C THR A 264 3.57 -10.15 -0.75
N ASN A 265 4.34 -10.59 -1.77
CA ASN A 265 5.10 -11.84 -1.68
C ASN A 265 6.20 -11.79 -0.60
N LEU A 266 6.83 -10.63 -0.42
CA LEU A 266 7.83 -10.45 0.64
C LEU A 266 7.18 -10.33 2.02
N ALA A 267 6.06 -9.61 2.12
CA ALA A 267 5.31 -9.48 3.37
C ALA A 267 4.82 -10.83 3.91
N MET A 268 4.47 -11.75 3.01
CA MET A 268 3.95 -13.09 3.29
C MET A 268 4.97 -14.19 2.97
N LEU A 269 6.26 -13.86 3.08
CA LEU A 269 7.37 -14.77 2.78
C LEU A 269 7.24 -16.07 3.58
N ILE A 270 7.49 -17.19 2.89
CA ILE A 270 7.69 -18.51 3.50
C ILE A 270 9.17 -18.86 3.36
N PRO A 271 9.89 -19.05 4.48
CA PRO A 271 11.28 -19.48 4.45
C PRO A 271 11.45 -20.79 3.66
N PRO A 272 12.46 -20.91 2.78
CA PRO A 272 12.69 -22.16 2.05
C PRO A 272 13.19 -23.24 3.01
N ALA A 273 12.89 -24.50 2.69
CA ALA A 273 13.30 -25.66 3.50
C ALA A 273 14.84 -25.78 3.65
N SER A 274 15.60 -25.20 2.70
CA SER A 274 17.07 -25.13 2.76
C SER A 274 17.62 -24.17 3.83
N LEU A 275 16.76 -23.33 4.42
CA LEU A 275 17.07 -22.42 5.53
C LEU A 275 16.24 -22.79 6.79
N PRO A 276 16.54 -23.93 7.44
CA PRO A 276 15.74 -24.39 8.57
C PRO A 276 15.85 -23.44 9.77
N GLY A 277 14.77 -23.38 10.55
CA GLY A 277 14.69 -22.59 11.79
C GLY A 277 14.31 -21.11 11.58
N TRP A 278 14.25 -20.60 10.36
CA TRP A 278 13.71 -19.28 10.09
C TRP A 278 12.17 -19.29 10.10
N ARG A 279 11.59 -18.20 10.62
CA ARG A 279 10.15 -17.91 10.53
C ARG A 279 9.93 -16.49 10.04
N ALA A 280 8.81 -16.27 9.36
CA ALA A 280 8.43 -14.94 8.88
C ALA A 280 7.01 -14.60 9.35
N TYR A 281 6.81 -13.35 9.75
CA TYR A 281 5.55 -12.83 10.27
C TYR A 281 5.18 -11.54 9.52
N THR A 282 3.95 -11.43 9.05
CA THR A 282 3.43 -10.23 8.40
C THR A 282 2.83 -9.29 9.45
N VAL A 283 3.37 -8.10 9.60
CA VAL A 283 2.74 -7.01 10.37
C VAL A 283 1.81 -6.22 9.45
N GLY A 284 2.27 -5.90 8.22
CA GLY A 284 1.48 -5.24 7.18
C GLY A 284 2.11 -5.43 5.81
N ASP A 285 1.30 -5.41 4.74
CA ASP A 285 1.79 -5.69 3.38
C ASP A 285 1.97 -4.44 2.50
N ASP A 286 1.44 -3.29 2.91
CA ASP A 286 1.29 -2.16 1.99
C ASP A 286 1.63 -0.78 2.57
N ILE A 287 1.30 -0.50 3.84
CA ILE A 287 1.50 0.81 4.47
C ILE A 287 2.16 0.66 5.84
N ALA A 288 3.14 1.51 6.12
CA ALA A 288 3.78 1.63 7.42
C ALA A 288 3.76 3.09 7.89
N TRP A 289 3.41 3.30 9.16
CA TRP A 289 3.61 4.58 9.84
C TRP A 289 4.78 4.44 10.79
N LEU A 290 5.83 5.26 10.56
CA LEU A 290 7.12 5.14 11.23
C LEU A 290 7.34 6.34 12.15
N HIS A 291 7.83 6.10 13.36
CA HIS A 291 8.11 7.19 14.31
C HIS A 291 9.39 6.94 15.12
N PRO A 292 10.10 8.00 15.53
CA PRO A 292 11.17 7.89 16.49
C PRO A 292 10.63 7.43 17.86
N GLY A 293 11.13 6.31 18.36
CA GLY A 293 10.82 5.85 19.71
C GLY A 293 11.68 6.51 20.78
N ALA A 294 11.22 6.47 22.03
CA ALA A 294 11.95 7.02 23.18
C ALA A 294 13.33 6.35 23.42
N ASP A 295 13.51 5.15 22.87
CA ASP A 295 14.76 4.39 22.92
C ASP A 295 15.76 4.79 21.82
N GLY A 296 15.43 5.80 21.01
CA GLY A 296 16.23 6.32 19.90
C GLY A 296 16.23 5.43 18.65
N ARG A 297 15.36 4.40 18.58
CA ARG A 297 15.12 3.58 17.39
C ARG A 297 13.93 4.13 16.58
N LEU A 298 13.81 3.67 15.35
CA LEU A 298 12.63 3.86 14.53
C LEU A 298 11.63 2.73 14.80
N TRP A 299 10.38 3.08 15.07
CA TRP A 299 9.28 2.14 15.31
C TRP A 299 8.23 2.27 14.22
N ALA A 300 7.44 1.21 14.00
CA ALA A 300 6.41 1.18 12.97
C ALA A 300 5.11 0.55 13.46
N ILE A 301 3.98 1.10 13.03
CA ILE A 301 2.67 0.45 13.07
C ILE A 301 2.16 0.21 11.66
N ASN A 302 1.31 -0.82 11.49
CA ASN A 302 0.49 -0.97 10.29
C ASN A 302 -0.86 -0.25 10.51
N PRO A 303 -1.22 0.77 9.69
CA PRO A 303 -2.50 1.45 9.83
C PRO A 303 -3.70 0.60 9.41
N GLU A 304 -3.51 -0.43 8.58
CA GLU A 304 -4.59 -1.23 8.00
C GLU A 304 -4.95 -2.45 8.89
N ALA A 305 -6.22 -2.88 8.85
CA ALA A 305 -6.72 -4.09 9.52
C ALA A 305 -6.97 -5.27 8.54
N GLY A 306 -6.81 -5.03 7.26
CA GLY A 306 -7.03 -6.00 6.18
C GLY A 306 -6.10 -5.78 5.00
N TYR A 307 -6.23 -6.64 4.02
CA TYR A 307 -5.48 -6.58 2.76
C TYR A 307 -6.42 -6.29 1.59
N PHE A 308 -5.96 -5.41 0.70
CA PHE A 308 -6.60 -5.12 -0.59
C PHE A 308 -5.59 -5.41 -1.70
N GLY A 309 -5.46 -6.68 -2.07
CA GLY A 309 -4.40 -7.16 -2.95
C GLY A 309 -4.87 -7.42 -4.39
N VAL A 310 -3.89 -7.52 -5.31
CA VAL A 310 -4.11 -8.00 -6.68
C VAL A 310 -4.19 -9.53 -6.67
N VAL A 311 -5.15 -10.09 -7.38
CA VAL A 311 -5.39 -11.55 -7.39
C VAL A 311 -4.57 -12.30 -8.47
N PRO A 312 -4.49 -11.85 -9.74
CA PRO A 312 -3.79 -12.56 -10.81
C PRO A 312 -2.36 -12.94 -10.43
N GLY A 313 -2.00 -14.20 -10.71
CA GLY A 313 -0.70 -14.76 -10.37
C GLY A 313 -0.56 -15.29 -8.95
N THR A 314 -1.55 -15.08 -8.08
CA THR A 314 -1.57 -15.64 -6.72
C THR A 314 -1.97 -17.11 -6.78
N ASN A 315 -1.09 -18.01 -6.36
CA ASN A 315 -1.33 -19.45 -6.32
C ASN A 315 -0.48 -20.10 -5.20
N PRO A 316 -0.63 -21.42 -4.92
CA PRO A 316 0.12 -22.08 -3.86
C PRO A 316 1.65 -22.05 -4.03
N GLU A 317 2.15 -21.95 -5.27
CA GLU A 317 3.58 -21.93 -5.60
C GLU A 317 4.18 -20.53 -5.43
N THR A 318 3.44 -19.50 -5.84
CA THR A 318 3.93 -18.11 -5.84
C THR A 318 3.76 -17.43 -4.49
N ASN A 319 2.63 -17.67 -3.80
CA ASN A 319 2.34 -17.12 -2.48
C ASN A 319 1.27 -17.95 -1.77
N ARG A 320 1.69 -19.04 -1.12
CA ARG A 320 0.79 -19.94 -0.40
C ARG A 320 -0.02 -19.23 0.69
N ASN A 321 0.61 -18.35 1.49
CA ASN A 321 -0.07 -17.64 2.56
C ASN A 321 -1.20 -16.76 2.02
N ALA A 322 -0.96 -15.99 0.96
CA ALA A 322 -2.01 -15.20 0.32
C ALA A 322 -3.11 -16.09 -0.27
N TYR A 323 -2.76 -17.19 -0.93
CA TYR A 323 -3.73 -18.12 -1.51
C TYR A 323 -4.64 -18.76 -0.46
N GLU A 324 -4.09 -19.23 0.67
CA GLU A 324 -4.86 -19.80 1.77
C GLU A 324 -5.73 -18.75 2.47
N MET A 325 -5.20 -17.55 2.66
CA MET A 325 -5.90 -16.43 3.31
C MET A 325 -7.19 -16.06 2.57
N ILE A 326 -7.16 -15.99 1.24
CA ILE A 326 -8.29 -15.51 0.43
C ILE A 326 -9.37 -16.56 0.17
N ARG A 327 -9.21 -17.78 0.67
CA ARG A 327 -10.20 -18.85 0.50
C ARG A 327 -11.40 -18.77 1.42
N ARG A 328 -11.42 -17.82 2.37
CA ARG A 328 -12.51 -17.66 3.34
C ARG A 328 -12.78 -16.19 3.64
N ASP A 329 -14.05 -15.84 3.80
CA ASP A 329 -14.53 -14.50 4.20
C ASP A 329 -13.89 -13.37 3.39
N THR A 330 -13.77 -13.57 2.08
CA THR A 330 -13.09 -12.67 1.15
C THR A 330 -14.08 -12.04 0.19
N LEU A 331 -13.92 -10.74 -0.02
CA LEU A 331 -14.64 -10.01 -1.05
C LEU A 331 -13.74 -9.88 -2.29
N PHE A 332 -14.06 -10.65 -3.32
CA PHE A 332 -13.37 -10.57 -4.61
C PHE A 332 -13.99 -9.49 -5.50
N THR A 333 -13.15 -8.84 -6.30
CA THR A 333 -13.59 -7.83 -7.28
C THR A 333 -13.00 -8.18 -8.65
N ASN A 334 -13.89 -8.31 -9.65
CA ASN A 334 -13.53 -8.52 -11.06
C ASN A 334 -12.70 -9.79 -11.36
N VAL A 335 -12.88 -10.85 -10.59
CA VAL A 335 -12.38 -12.19 -10.93
C VAL A 335 -13.34 -12.90 -11.88
N ALA A 336 -12.87 -13.93 -12.58
CA ALA A 336 -13.68 -14.85 -13.37
C ALA A 336 -14.33 -15.92 -12.50
N LEU A 337 -15.23 -16.72 -13.07
CA LEU A 337 -15.88 -17.83 -12.39
C LEU A 337 -15.74 -19.13 -13.19
N THR A 338 -15.55 -20.23 -12.47
CA THR A 338 -15.69 -21.59 -13.01
C THR A 338 -17.16 -22.03 -13.08
N ALA A 339 -17.43 -23.18 -13.73
CA ALA A 339 -18.76 -23.78 -13.76
C ALA A 339 -19.31 -24.09 -12.36
N ASP A 340 -18.45 -24.46 -11.41
CA ASP A 340 -18.77 -24.74 -10.01
C ASP A 340 -18.86 -23.49 -9.15
N ASN A 341 -19.01 -22.31 -9.74
CA ASN A 341 -19.13 -21.02 -9.06
C ASN A 341 -17.94 -20.68 -8.12
N GLN A 342 -16.73 -21.13 -8.47
CA GLN A 342 -15.50 -20.76 -7.77
C GLN A 342 -14.85 -19.55 -8.42
N PRO A 343 -14.16 -18.69 -7.64
CA PRO A 343 -13.41 -17.59 -8.22
C PRO A 343 -12.20 -18.13 -9.00
N TRP A 344 -11.95 -17.55 -10.16
CA TRP A 344 -10.83 -17.94 -11.02
C TRP A 344 -10.06 -16.71 -11.53
N TRP A 345 -8.77 -16.86 -11.69
CA TRP A 345 -7.86 -15.84 -12.24
C TRP A 345 -6.64 -16.49 -12.89
N GLU A 346 -5.96 -15.74 -13.73
CA GLU A 346 -4.77 -16.18 -14.43
C GLU A 346 -3.64 -16.56 -13.46
N GLY A 347 -3.02 -17.70 -13.72
CA GLY A 347 -1.98 -18.29 -12.86
C GLY A 347 -2.46 -19.40 -11.94
N LEU A 348 -3.77 -19.70 -11.89
CA LEU A 348 -4.25 -20.91 -11.23
C LEU A 348 -4.02 -22.15 -12.10
N ALA A 349 -3.48 -23.22 -11.49
CA ALA A 349 -3.24 -24.49 -12.16
C ALA A 349 -4.49 -25.34 -12.34
N THR A 350 -5.57 -25.05 -11.58
CA THR A 350 -6.79 -25.85 -11.54
C THR A 350 -8.03 -25.00 -11.88
N GLY A 351 -9.04 -25.68 -12.40
CA GLY A 351 -10.27 -25.05 -12.85
C GLY A 351 -10.17 -24.44 -14.25
N GLN A 352 -11.33 -24.19 -14.84
CA GLN A 352 -11.45 -23.51 -16.13
C GLN A 352 -12.50 -22.41 -15.98
N PRO A 353 -12.21 -21.17 -16.40
CA PRO A 353 -13.20 -20.12 -16.35
C PRO A 353 -14.28 -20.33 -17.40
N VAL A 354 -15.53 -20.12 -17.02
CA VAL A 354 -16.69 -20.14 -17.94
C VAL A 354 -17.38 -18.80 -18.04
N ILE A 355 -17.20 -17.94 -17.03
CA ILE A 355 -17.73 -16.56 -16.99
C ILE A 355 -16.56 -15.61 -16.75
N ASP A 356 -16.45 -14.59 -17.61
CA ASP A 356 -15.43 -13.55 -17.47
C ASP A 356 -15.75 -12.57 -16.32
N TRP A 357 -14.80 -11.67 -16.03
CA TRP A 357 -14.93 -10.67 -14.98
C TRP A 357 -16.09 -9.69 -15.20
N GLN A 358 -16.58 -9.54 -16.43
CA GLN A 358 -17.75 -8.70 -16.76
C GLN A 358 -19.08 -9.47 -16.64
N GLY A 359 -19.04 -10.77 -16.30
CA GLY A 359 -20.22 -11.61 -16.16
C GLY A 359 -20.74 -12.23 -17.46
N ARG A 360 -19.93 -12.21 -18.52
CA ARG A 360 -20.25 -12.79 -19.84
C ARG A 360 -19.65 -14.20 -19.97
N PRO A 361 -20.17 -15.04 -20.86
CA PRO A 361 -19.49 -16.29 -21.23
C PRO A 361 -18.03 -16.00 -21.65
N TYR A 362 -17.08 -16.73 -21.06
CA TYR A 362 -15.65 -16.52 -21.31
C TYR A 362 -15.26 -16.98 -22.70
N ASP A 363 -14.52 -16.12 -23.40
CA ASP A 363 -13.97 -16.36 -24.71
C ASP A 363 -12.47 -16.00 -24.70
N PRO A 364 -11.55 -16.99 -24.77
CA PRO A 364 -10.10 -16.73 -24.74
C PRO A 364 -9.60 -15.78 -25.83
N ALA A 365 -10.32 -15.70 -26.97
CA ALA A 365 -9.95 -14.79 -28.06
C ALA A 365 -10.16 -13.30 -27.70
N LYS A 366 -10.94 -13.01 -26.67
CA LYS A 366 -11.25 -11.64 -26.19
C LYS A 366 -10.34 -11.14 -25.08
N GLY A 367 -9.39 -11.96 -24.64
CA GLY A 367 -8.41 -11.59 -23.61
C GLY A 367 -8.54 -12.41 -22.32
N PRO A 368 -7.97 -11.93 -21.20
CA PRO A 368 -7.97 -12.62 -19.93
C PRO A 368 -9.38 -12.78 -19.35
N ALA A 369 -9.61 -13.88 -18.63
CA ALA A 369 -10.90 -14.16 -17.99
C ALA A 369 -11.15 -13.27 -16.78
N ALA A 370 -10.16 -13.12 -15.89
CA ALA A 370 -10.18 -12.15 -14.81
C ALA A 370 -9.61 -10.80 -15.29
N HIS A 371 -10.06 -9.69 -14.70
CA HIS A 371 -9.43 -8.40 -14.98
C HIS A 371 -7.97 -8.40 -14.48
N PRO A 372 -6.98 -7.89 -15.25
CA PRO A 372 -5.57 -7.88 -14.83
C PRO A 372 -5.31 -7.15 -13.49
N ASN A 373 -6.20 -6.25 -13.09
CA ASN A 373 -6.19 -5.56 -11.82
C ASN A 373 -7.33 -6.03 -10.88
N SER A 374 -7.83 -7.25 -11.05
CA SER A 374 -8.81 -7.85 -10.12
C SER A 374 -8.24 -7.91 -8.72
N ARG A 375 -9.13 -7.77 -7.71
CA ARG A 375 -8.75 -7.57 -6.33
C ARG A 375 -9.41 -8.58 -5.39
N PHE A 376 -8.79 -8.76 -4.25
CA PHE A 376 -9.40 -9.32 -3.07
C PHE A 376 -9.34 -8.33 -1.91
N THR A 377 -10.36 -8.37 -1.05
CA THR A 377 -10.35 -7.69 0.25
C THR A 377 -10.60 -8.73 1.33
N VAL A 378 -9.69 -8.82 2.30
CA VAL A 378 -9.77 -9.81 3.37
C VAL A 378 -9.14 -9.29 4.65
N SER A 379 -9.66 -9.72 5.81
CA SER A 379 -9.09 -9.37 7.13
C SER A 379 -7.65 -9.88 7.26
N ALA A 380 -6.76 -9.06 7.81
CA ALA A 380 -5.35 -9.43 8.05
C ALA A 380 -5.22 -10.66 8.97
N ARG A 381 -6.17 -10.87 9.87
CA ARG A 381 -6.22 -12.04 10.78
C ARG A 381 -6.43 -13.37 10.06
N ARG A 382 -6.79 -13.37 8.77
CA ARG A 382 -6.87 -14.58 7.93
C ARG A 382 -5.51 -15.03 7.40
N ASN A 383 -4.49 -14.18 7.44
CA ASN A 383 -3.16 -14.55 7.00
C ASN A 383 -2.52 -15.56 7.99
N PRO A 384 -2.13 -16.76 7.54
CA PRO A 384 -1.46 -17.75 8.40
C PRO A 384 -0.16 -17.23 9.05
N GLY A 385 0.51 -16.28 8.41
CA GLY A 385 1.73 -15.63 8.90
C GLY A 385 1.49 -14.30 9.63
N TYR A 386 0.24 -13.98 10.05
CA TYR A 386 -0.05 -12.73 10.74
C TYR A 386 0.76 -12.62 12.05
N SER A 387 1.44 -11.48 12.22
CA SER A 387 2.29 -11.26 13.39
C SER A 387 1.46 -11.14 14.67
N PRO A 388 1.86 -11.79 15.79
CA PRO A 388 1.23 -11.57 17.09
C PRO A 388 1.41 -10.12 17.59
N HIS A 389 2.38 -9.37 17.04
CA HIS A 389 2.68 -7.97 17.39
C HIS A 389 2.07 -6.95 16.41
N ALA A 390 1.24 -7.39 15.46
CA ALA A 390 0.67 -6.47 14.46
C ALA A 390 -0.30 -5.44 15.06
N GLU A 391 -0.92 -5.77 16.19
CA GLU A 391 -1.85 -4.87 16.91
C GLU A 391 -1.22 -4.22 18.16
N ASP A 392 0.09 -4.37 18.38
CA ASP A 392 0.74 -3.70 19.51
C ASP A 392 0.63 -2.18 19.37
N PRO A 393 0.12 -1.46 20.38
CA PRO A 393 -0.07 -0.01 20.31
C PRO A 393 1.24 0.78 20.08
N ALA A 394 2.36 0.28 20.60
CA ALA A 394 3.68 0.86 20.39
C ALA A 394 4.24 0.56 18.99
N GLY A 395 3.69 -0.44 18.31
CA GLY A 395 4.23 -0.97 17.07
C GLY A 395 5.42 -1.90 17.27
N VAL A 396 6.26 -2.02 16.25
CA VAL A 396 7.45 -2.87 16.22
C VAL A 396 8.71 -2.06 15.90
N PRO A 397 9.87 -2.37 16.52
CA PRO A 397 11.12 -1.64 16.26
C PRO A 397 11.73 -2.08 14.92
N ILE A 398 12.03 -1.13 14.05
CA ILE A 398 12.59 -1.39 12.73
C ILE A 398 14.11 -1.56 12.80
N THR A 399 14.59 -2.72 12.38
CA THR A 399 16.02 -3.06 12.29
C THR A 399 16.66 -2.57 11.00
N ALA A 400 15.91 -2.66 9.88
CA ALA A 400 16.39 -2.26 8.57
C ALA A 400 15.26 -1.69 7.70
N LEU A 401 15.62 -0.73 6.84
CA LEU A 401 14.78 -0.20 5.78
C LEU A 401 15.29 -0.72 4.43
N VAL A 402 14.39 -1.14 3.56
CA VAL A 402 14.75 -1.73 2.27
C VAL A 402 13.99 -1.04 1.15
N PHE A 403 14.72 -0.47 0.20
CA PHE A 403 14.18 0.06 -1.04
C PHE A 403 14.45 -0.93 -2.18
N GLY A 404 13.47 -1.20 -3.03
CA GLY A 404 13.66 -2.12 -4.15
C GLY A 404 12.80 -1.77 -5.35
N GLY A 405 13.37 -1.94 -6.54
CA GLY A 405 12.69 -1.70 -7.81
C GLY A 405 13.06 -2.76 -8.83
N ARG A 406 12.25 -2.83 -9.87
CA ARG A 406 12.50 -3.71 -11.01
C ARG A 406 13.49 -3.05 -11.97
N ARG A 407 14.73 -3.55 -12.00
CA ARG A 407 15.78 -3.07 -12.91
C ARG A 407 16.42 -4.27 -13.61
N ARG A 408 16.48 -4.25 -14.94
CA ARG A 408 17.16 -5.31 -15.72
C ARG A 408 18.67 -5.24 -15.55
N GLU A 409 19.18 -4.02 -15.41
CA GLU A 409 20.59 -3.69 -15.35
C GLU A 409 20.84 -2.71 -14.20
N VAL A 410 22.04 -2.19 -14.08
CA VAL A 410 22.54 -1.13 -13.19
C VAL A 410 22.56 -1.56 -11.72
N ALA A 411 21.42 -1.73 -11.08
CA ALA A 411 21.35 -2.02 -9.65
C ALA A 411 21.79 -3.47 -9.35
N PRO A 412 22.75 -3.70 -8.43
CA PRO A 412 23.10 -5.04 -7.98
C PRO A 412 21.98 -5.70 -7.20
N LEU A 413 22.13 -7.00 -6.88
CA LEU A 413 21.17 -7.77 -6.08
C LEU A 413 20.84 -7.08 -4.76
N VAL A 414 21.86 -6.55 -4.11
CA VAL A 414 21.73 -5.81 -2.84
C VAL A 414 22.95 -4.91 -2.62
N TYR A 415 22.73 -3.75 -1.99
CA TYR A 415 23.77 -2.98 -1.34
C TYR A 415 23.24 -2.22 -0.13
N GLU A 416 24.12 -1.94 0.84
CA GLU A 416 23.84 -1.17 2.04
C GLU A 416 24.28 0.28 1.84
N ALA A 417 23.44 1.24 2.19
CA ALA A 417 23.80 2.65 2.24
C ALA A 417 24.86 2.92 3.32
N ARG A 418 25.71 3.93 3.12
CA ARG A 418 26.80 4.25 4.06
C ARG A 418 26.29 4.78 5.39
N ASP A 419 25.27 5.62 5.32
CA ASP A 419 24.60 6.24 6.46
C ASP A 419 23.15 6.59 6.10
N TRP A 420 22.46 7.26 7.00
CA TRP A 420 21.06 7.65 6.81
C TRP A 420 20.89 8.62 5.63
N ARG A 421 21.78 9.62 5.46
CA ARG A 421 21.68 10.61 4.36
C ARG A 421 21.82 9.94 3.00
N HIS A 422 22.83 9.07 2.88
CA HIS A 422 22.99 8.27 1.68
C HIS A 422 21.77 7.36 1.45
N GLY A 423 21.21 6.76 2.51
CA GLY A 423 19.99 5.96 2.44
C GLY A 423 18.78 6.76 1.96
N VAL A 424 18.63 8.00 2.38
CA VAL A 424 17.59 8.90 1.86
C VAL A 424 17.79 9.17 0.36
N LEU A 425 19.02 9.36 -0.11
CA LEU A 425 19.29 9.47 -1.55
C LEU A 425 18.91 8.19 -2.30
N VAL A 426 19.27 7.02 -1.75
CA VAL A 426 18.90 5.71 -2.32
C VAL A 426 17.39 5.59 -2.51
N GLY A 427 16.60 5.95 -1.51
CA GLY A 427 15.14 5.97 -1.60
C GLY A 427 14.62 7.04 -2.56
N ALA A 428 15.15 8.28 -2.47
CA ALA A 428 14.76 9.42 -3.31
C ALA A 428 15.02 9.17 -4.81
N SER A 429 16.02 8.38 -5.12
CA SER A 429 16.41 8.05 -6.50
C SER A 429 15.88 6.69 -6.97
N LEU A 430 15.05 6.02 -6.18
CA LEU A 430 14.49 4.73 -6.56
C LEU A 430 13.85 4.79 -7.95
N ALA A 431 14.16 3.81 -8.77
CA ALA A 431 13.60 3.67 -10.11
C ALA A 431 13.13 2.24 -10.35
N SER A 432 12.08 2.09 -11.14
CA SER A 432 11.51 0.81 -11.48
C SER A 432 10.98 0.80 -12.92
N GLU A 433 11.11 -0.34 -13.60
CA GLU A 433 10.45 -0.56 -14.88
C GLU A 433 8.93 -0.63 -14.69
N THR A 434 8.21 0.02 -15.59
CA THR A 434 6.75 -0.01 -15.64
C THR A 434 6.24 -1.42 -15.98
N THR A 435 5.11 -1.79 -15.41
CA THR A 435 4.45 -3.08 -15.62
C THR A 435 3.02 -2.86 -16.10
N ALA A 436 2.35 -3.91 -16.54
CA ALA A 436 0.93 -3.85 -16.95
C ALA A 436 -0.04 -3.38 -15.85
N ALA A 437 0.41 -3.33 -14.59
CA ALA A 437 -0.39 -2.79 -13.48
C ALA A 437 -0.42 -1.25 -13.42
N ALA A 438 0.42 -0.57 -14.20
CA ALA A 438 0.46 0.88 -14.32
C ALA A 438 0.02 1.31 -15.74
N VAL A 439 -0.64 2.45 -15.84
CA VAL A 439 -0.98 3.05 -17.14
C VAL A 439 0.31 3.52 -17.81
N GLY A 440 0.58 3.08 -19.04
CA GLY A 440 1.74 3.49 -19.82
C GLY A 440 2.43 2.34 -20.55
N GLN A 441 3.56 2.64 -21.22
CA GLN A 441 4.34 1.66 -21.95
C GLN A 441 5.08 0.74 -20.97
N VAL A 442 4.93 -0.60 -21.13
CA VAL A 442 5.59 -1.60 -20.29
C VAL A 442 7.10 -1.64 -20.56
N GLY A 443 7.91 -1.78 -19.49
CA GLY A 443 9.36 -1.93 -19.58
C GLY A 443 10.14 -0.63 -19.66
N VAL A 444 9.49 0.52 -19.51
CA VAL A 444 10.15 1.83 -19.41
C VAL A 444 10.53 2.08 -17.96
N THR A 445 11.80 2.41 -17.71
CA THR A 445 12.25 2.80 -16.37
C THR A 445 11.72 4.20 -16.03
N ARG A 446 11.07 4.33 -14.87
CA ARG A 446 10.65 5.62 -14.30
C ARG A 446 11.14 5.76 -12.86
N ARG A 447 11.38 6.99 -12.43
CA ARG A 447 11.64 7.31 -11.03
C ARG A 447 10.34 7.16 -10.23
N ASP A 448 10.45 6.50 -9.09
CA ASP A 448 9.37 6.31 -8.13
C ASP A 448 9.95 6.44 -6.71
N PRO A 449 10.29 7.66 -6.28
CA PRO A 449 10.94 7.93 -5.00
C PRO A 449 10.25 7.22 -3.85
N MET A 450 11.02 6.38 -3.13
CA MET A 450 10.55 5.62 -1.97
C MET A 450 9.25 4.82 -2.23
N ALA A 451 8.93 4.53 -3.51
CA ALA A 451 7.66 3.96 -3.98
C ALA A 451 6.43 4.83 -3.64
N MET A 452 6.62 6.13 -3.43
CA MET A 452 5.61 7.10 -2.99
C MET A 452 5.09 8.03 -4.08
N GLN A 453 5.52 7.86 -5.35
CA GLN A 453 5.17 8.80 -6.43
C GLN A 453 3.68 9.14 -6.50
N PRO A 454 2.71 8.19 -6.42
CA PRO A 454 1.30 8.56 -6.47
C PRO A 454 0.68 8.81 -5.08
N PHE A 455 1.46 8.82 -3.99
CA PHE A 455 0.93 8.72 -2.64
C PHE A 455 1.43 9.77 -1.65
N CYS A 456 2.41 10.60 -2.01
CA CYS A 456 2.84 11.71 -1.17
C CYS A 456 1.94 12.93 -1.36
N GLY A 457 1.38 13.44 -0.26
CA GLY A 457 0.42 14.56 -0.25
C GLY A 457 1.07 15.94 -0.33
N TYR A 458 2.37 16.05 -0.65
CA TYR A 458 3.10 17.31 -0.75
C TYR A 458 4.38 17.17 -1.59
N ASN A 459 5.14 18.25 -1.69
CA ASN A 459 6.37 18.36 -2.47
C ASN A 459 7.45 17.37 -1.99
N PHE A 460 7.98 16.54 -2.89
CA PHE A 460 9.04 15.59 -2.55
C PHE A 460 10.33 16.22 -2.03
N GLY A 461 10.66 17.44 -2.42
CA GLY A 461 11.81 18.14 -1.84
C GLY A 461 11.69 18.30 -0.33
N ASP A 462 10.51 18.71 0.13
CA ASP A 462 10.19 18.82 1.55
C ASP A 462 10.02 17.44 2.23
N TYR A 463 9.50 16.45 1.51
CA TYR A 463 9.39 15.08 2.00
C TYR A 463 10.77 14.47 2.27
N TRP A 464 11.75 14.64 1.39
CA TRP A 464 13.12 14.17 1.63
C TRP A 464 13.81 14.94 2.75
N ARG A 465 13.55 16.24 2.89
CA ARG A 465 14.01 17.03 4.05
C ARG A 465 13.46 16.46 5.35
N HIS A 466 12.17 16.14 5.38
CA HIS A 466 11.54 15.53 6.53
C HIS A 466 12.16 14.16 6.90
N TRP A 467 12.50 13.33 5.90
CA TRP A 467 13.26 12.10 6.12
C TRP A 467 14.63 12.35 6.75
N LEU A 468 15.37 13.38 6.28
CA LEU A 468 16.65 13.77 6.87
C LEU A 468 16.48 14.24 8.32
N ASP A 469 15.46 15.02 8.61
CA ASP A 469 15.15 15.53 9.95
C ASP A 469 14.75 14.40 10.92
N ILE A 470 13.99 13.41 10.46
CA ILE A 470 13.69 12.21 11.25
C ILE A 470 14.98 11.46 11.60
N GLY A 471 15.87 11.25 10.63
CA GLY A 471 17.15 10.58 10.88
C GLY A 471 18.04 11.28 11.89
N ALA A 472 18.04 12.62 11.89
CA ALA A 472 18.79 13.42 12.87
C ALA A 472 18.28 13.26 14.32
N ARG A 473 17.04 12.79 14.50
CA ARG A 473 16.42 12.54 15.82
C ARG A 473 16.67 11.11 16.34
N LEU A 474 17.19 10.21 15.50
CA LEU A 474 17.42 8.81 15.87
C LEU A 474 18.83 8.62 16.41
N ALA A 475 18.95 8.20 17.67
CA ALA A 475 20.23 7.82 18.25
C ALA A 475 20.76 6.48 17.69
N ARG A 476 19.83 5.63 17.23
CA ARG A 476 20.10 4.30 16.65
C ARG A 476 19.24 4.12 15.38
N PRO A 477 19.58 4.83 14.27
CA PRO A 477 18.84 4.70 13.03
C PRO A 477 18.98 3.29 12.47
N PRO A 478 17.93 2.73 11.85
CA PRO A 478 18.04 1.48 11.10
C PRO A 478 18.98 1.64 9.92
N ARG A 479 19.65 0.55 9.52
CA ARG A 479 20.42 0.53 8.28
C ARG A 479 19.48 0.55 7.07
N ILE A 480 19.92 1.14 5.97
CA ILE A 480 19.15 1.27 4.74
C ILE A 480 19.82 0.46 3.64
N TYR A 481 19.02 -0.32 2.92
CA TYR A 481 19.47 -1.19 1.85
C TYR A 481 18.68 -0.93 0.57
N GLN A 482 19.31 -1.18 -0.58
CA GLN A 482 18.61 -1.33 -1.84
C GLN A 482 18.73 -2.77 -2.34
N VAL A 483 17.64 -3.28 -2.95
CA VAL A 483 17.58 -4.61 -3.54
C VAL A 483 17.04 -4.56 -4.97
N ASN A 484 17.48 -5.56 -5.77
CA ASN A 484 16.97 -5.78 -7.11
C ASN A 484 16.85 -7.27 -7.42
N TRP A 485 15.66 -7.81 -7.29
CA TRP A 485 15.35 -9.23 -7.58
C TRP A 485 15.20 -9.56 -9.07
N PHE A 486 15.27 -8.56 -9.98
CA PHE A 486 14.70 -8.64 -11.32
C PHE A 486 15.73 -8.59 -12.45
N ARG A 487 17.03 -8.70 -12.13
CA ARG A 487 18.07 -8.81 -13.17
C ARG A 487 17.85 -10.06 -14.03
N ARG A 488 18.10 -9.94 -15.33
CA ARG A 488 17.91 -11.01 -16.30
C ARG A 488 19.20 -11.29 -17.08
N ASP A 489 19.32 -12.52 -17.55
CA ASP A 489 20.35 -12.89 -18.53
C ASP A 489 19.95 -12.45 -19.95
N ALA A 490 20.83 -12.75 -20.92
CA ALA A 490 20.60 -12.42 -22.32
C ALA A 490 19.38 -13.16 -22.95
N GLN A 491 18.93 -14.24 -22.32
CA GLN A 491 17.76 -15.02 -22.73
C GLN A 491 16.48 -14.52 -22.03
N GLY A 492 16.58 -13.50 -21.18
CA GLY A 492 15.46 -12.92 -20.45
C GLY A 492 15.05 -13.68 -19.19
N LYS A 493 15.80 -14.71 -18.75
CA LYS A 493 15.57 -15.48 -17.53
C LYS A 493 16.07 -14.68 -16.32
N PHE A 494 15.33 -14.72 -15.20
CA PHE A 494 15.78 -14.09 -13.96
C PHE A 494 17.08 -14.73 -13.44
N LEU A 495 18.03 -13.87 -13.09
CA LEU A 495 19.31 -14.29 -12.51
C LEU A 495 19.19 -14.67 -11.02
N TRP A 496 18.22 -14.12 -10.31
CA TRP A 496 17.90 -14.47 -8.92
C TRP A 496 16.55 -15.20 -8.86
N PRO A 497 16.41 -16.29 -8.09
CA PRO A 497 15.18 -17.06 -8.03
C PRO A 497 13.98 -16.30 -7.45
N GLY A 498 14.23 -15.36 -6.54
CA GLY A 498 13.17 -14.61 -5.88
C GLY A 498 12.40 -15.39 -4.81
N TYR A 499 11.21 -14.93 -4.48
CA TYR A 499 10.29 -15.54 -3.50
C TYR A 499 10.96 -15.85 -2.16
N GLY A 500 10.84 -17.08 -1.64
CA GLY A 500 11.45 -17.52 -0.39
C GLY A 500 12.96 -17.34 -0.34
N GLU A 501 13.66 -17.44 -1.49
CA GLU A 501 15.11 -17.29 -1.57
C GLU A 501 15.59 -15.86 -1.30
N ASN A 502 14.69 -14.87 -1.35
CA ASN A 502 14.98 -13.49 -0.92
C ASN A 502 15.41 -13.45 0.57
N LEU A 503 14.98 -14.41 1.38
CA LEU A 503 15.40 -14.53 2.77
C LEU A 503 16.93 -14.59 2.94
N ARG A 504 17.67 -15.15 1.98
CA ARG A 504 19.14 -15.21 2.03
C ARG A 504 19.78 -13.82 2.05
N VAL A 505 19.23 -12.93 1.26
CA VAL A 505 19.66 -11.53 1.21
C VAL A 505 19.24 -10.79 2.48
N LEU A 506 18.00 -11.01 2.93
CA LEU A 506 17.51 -10.43 4.20
C LEU A 506 18.31 -10.92 5.40
N ALA A 507 18.69 -12.20 5.44
CA ALA A 507 19.54 -12.77 6.49
C ALA A 507 20.92 -12.09 6.54
N TRP A 508 21.55 -11.85 5.37
CA TRP A 508 22.78 -11.06 5.30
C TRP A 508 22.57 -9.64 5.84
N MET A 509 21.49 -8.96 5.49
CA MET A 509 21.18 -7.62 6.02
C MET A 509 21.07 -7.62 7.54
N LEU A 510 20.40 -8.63 8.12
CA LEU A 510 20.27 -8.77 9.57
C LEU A 510 21.60 -9.06 10.25
N ASP A 511 22.43 -9.91 9.65
CA ASP A 511 23.78 -10.17 10.15
C ASP A 511 24.70 -8.93 10.03
N ARG A 512 24.50 -8.10 8.98
CA ARG A 512 25.15 -6.78 8.89
C ARG A 512 24.69 -5.84 10.01
N CYS A 513 23.40 -5.78 10.29
CA CYS A 513 22.86 -4.96 11.39
C CYS A 513 23.40 -5.41 12.75
N ALA A 514 23.62 -6.70 12.92
CA ALA A 514 24.17 -7.29 14.14
C ALA A 514 25.73 -7.31 14.19
N GLY A 515 26.42 -6.80 13.16
CA GLY A 515 27.88 -6.82 13.08
C GLY A 515 28.51 -8.19 12.85
N ARG A 516 27.73 -9.18 12.41
CA ARG A 516 28.17 -10.57 12.19
C ARG A 516 28.65 -10.84 10.76
N ALA A 517 28.18 -10.08 9.78
CA ALA A 517 28.60 -10.21 8.38
C ALA A 517 29.50 -9.06 7.93
N GLY A 518 30.47 -9.37 7.06
CA GLY A 518 31.30 -8.38 6.39
C GLY A 518 30.63 -7.75 5.18
N ALA A 519 31.31 -6.81 4.56
CA ALA A 519 30.92 -6.21 3.28
C ALA A 519 32.16 -5.67 2.56
N THR A 520 32.03 -5.50 1.25
CA THR A 520 33.05 -4.85 0.39
C THR A 520 32.56 -3.46 0.02
N GLU A 521 33.41 -2.45 0.16
CA GLU A 521 33.09 -1.09 -0.25
C GLU A 521 33.06 -0.96 -1.77
N ALA A 522 32.03 -0.29 -2.26
CA ALA A 522 31.87 0.10 -3.67
C ALA A 522 31.49 1.58 -3.78
N ALA A 523 31.53 2.13 -4.98
CA ALA A 523 31.15 3.53 -5.21
C ALA A 523 29.74 3.87 -4.70
N ILE A 524 28.83 2.92 -4.75
CA ILE A 524 27.39 3.08 -4.41
C ILE A 524 27.02 2.65 -2.98
N GLY A 525 27.98 2.18 -2.18
CA GLY A 525 27.72 1.68 -0.82
C GLY A 525 28.46 0.38 -0.54
N TRP A 526 27.94 -0.44 0.37
CA TRP A 526 28.54 -1.70 0.80
C TRP A 526 27.82 -2.90 0.18
N LEU A 527 28.58 -3.79 -0.47
CA LEU A 527 28.07 -5.03 -1.07
C LEU A 527 28.44 -6.24 -0.22
N PRO A 528 27.61 -7.31 -0.22
CA PRO A 528 28.04 -8.57 0.37
C PRO A 528 29.25 -9.13 -0.37
N ARG A 529 30.15 -9.76 0.38
CA ARG A 529 31.09 -10.70 -0.23
C ARG A 529 30.33 -11.97 -0.59
N THR A 530 30.71 -12.65 -1.67
CA THR A 530 30.04 -13.87 -2.09
C THR A 530 29.95 -14.92 -0.96
N ALA A 531 30.98 -15.00 -0.11
CA ALA A 531 31.04 -15.91 1.02
C ALA A 531 30.11 -15.55 2.19
N ASP A 532 29.57 -14.34 2.23
CA ASP A 532 28.67 -13.88 3.31
C ASP A 532 27.19 -14.19 3.00
N LEU A 533 26.87 -14.67 1.79
CA LEU A 533 25.53 -15.09 1.41
C LEU A 533 25.40 -16.62 1.57
N GLU A 534 24.40 -17.05 2.32
CA GLU A 534 24.09 -18.48 2.49
C GLU A 534 23.47 -19.03 1.19
N LEU A 535 24.23 -19.83 0.46
CA LEU A 535 23.83 -20.39 -0.85
C LEU A 535 23.49 -21.88 -0.81
N ARG A 536 23.53 -22.53 0.34
CA ARG A 536 23.26 -23.97 0.49
C ARG A 536 21.89 -24.33 -0.09
N GLY A 537 21.84 -25.31 -0.98
CA GLY A 537 20.61 -25.75 -1.62
C GLY A 537 20.06 -24.79 -2.68
N LEU A 538 20.83 -23.77 -3.07
CA LEU A 538 20.47 -22.83 -4.16
C LEU A 538 21.29 -23.13 -5.40
N ASP A 539 20.61 -23.29 -6.54
CA ASP A 539 21.26 -23.48 -7.86
C ASP A 539 21.62 -22.12 -8.50
N VAL A 540 22.62 -21.47 -7.90
CA VAL A 540 23.22 -20.22 -8.43
C VAL A 540 24.72 -20.39 -8.41
N SER A 541 25.35 -20.34 -9.60
CA SER A 541 26.81 -20.45 -9.70
C SER A 541 27.51 -19.21 -9.09
N ALA A 542 28.77 -19.39 -8.71
CA ALA A 542 29.60 -18.30 -8.18
C ALA A 542 29.73 -17.14 -9.18
N ASP A 543 29.92 -17.44 -10.47
CA ASP A 543 30.02 -16.43 -11.53
C ASP A 543 28.70 -15.64 -11.70
N ARG A 544 27.56 -16.35 -11.63
CA ARG A 544 26.23 -15.72 -11.69
C ARG A 544 26.02 -14.79 -10.49
N LEU A 545 26.39 -15.22 -9.30
CA LEU A 545 26.32 -14.39 -8.11
C LEU A 545 27.28 -13.18 -8.19
N ALA A 546 28.51 -13.37 -8.63
CA ALA A 546 29.46 -12.28 -8.86
C ALA A 546 28.89 -11.25 -9.85
N GLY A 547 28.30 -11.73 -10.95
CA GLY A 547 27.59 -10.86 -11.92
C GLY A 547 26.42 -10.07 -11.28
N LEU A 548 25.66 -10.71 -10.39
CA LEU A 548 24.56 -10.04 -9.65
C LEU A 548 25.04 -8.95 -8.68
N LEU A 549 26.27 -9.02 -8.19
CA LEU A 549 26.88 -8.08 -7.27
C LEU A 549 27.79 -7.03 -7.96
N THR A 550 27.95 -7.11 -9.29
CA THR A 550 28.80 -6.19 -10.04
C THR A 550 28.21 -4.80 -10.11
N VAL A 551 29.05 -3.80 -9.92
CA VAL A 551 28.78 -2.36 -10.11
C VAL A 551 29.51 -1.90 -11.36
N ASP A 552 28.81 -1.70 -12.48
CA ASP A 552 29.35 -1.19 -13.72
C ASP A 552 29.46 0.34 -13.66
N ALA A 553 30.69 0.85 -13.71
CA ALA A 553 30.95 2.30 -13.56
C ALA A 553 30.33 3.11 -14.71
N ALA A 554 30.30 2.60 -15.93
CA ALA A 554 29.76 3.33 -17.08
C ALA A 554 28.24 3.45 -17.00
N LEU A 555 27.57 2.39 -16.57
CA LEU A 555 26.13 2.39 -16.34
C LEU A 555 25.77 3.31 -15.16
N TRP A 556 26.57 3.26 -14.08
CA TRP A 556 26.32 4.12 -12.90
C TRP A 556 26.57 5.59 -13.17
N ARG A 557 27.54 5.99 -14.02
CA ARG A 557 27.66 7.40 -14.43
C ARG A 557 26.40 7.90 -15.15
N LYS A 558 25.81 7.09 -16.02
CA LYS A 558 24.51 7.44 -16.66
C LYS A 558 23.38 7.54 -15.64
N GLU A 559 23.33 6.59 -14.70
CA GLU A 559 22.32 6.57 -13.64
C GLU A 559 22.43 7.81 -12.74
N VAL A 560 23.66 8.22 -12.34
CA VAL A 560 23.92 9.45 -11.55
C VAL A 560 23.47 10.69 -12.32
N ALA A 561 23.72 10.77 -13.62
CA ALA A 561 23.27 11.89 -14.44
C ALA A 561 21.73 11.98 -14.50
N ASP A 562 21.04 10.86 -14.68
CA ASP A 562 19.59 10.80 -14.68
C ASP A 562 18.99 11.10 -13.28
N MET A 563 19.62 10.62 -12.19
CA MET A 563 19.25 11.02 -10.83
C MET A 563 19.35 12.52 -10.63
N ARG A 564 20.44 13.14 -11.09
CA ARG A 564 20.67 14.59 -10.96
C ARG A 564 19.63 15.39 -11.71
N GLU A 565 19.30 14.99 -12.94
CA GLU A 565 18.23 15.60 -13.74
C GLU A 565 16.88 15.51 -13.03
N TYR A 566 16.53 14.32 -12.56
CA TYR A 566 15.25 14.10 -11.85
C TYR A 566 15.16 14.95 -10.58
N LEU A 567 16.17 14.91 -9.72
CA LEU A 567 16.20 15.65 -8.46
C LEU A 567 16.19 17.17 -8.71
N GLY A 568 16.84 17.64 -9.78
CA GLY A 568 16.87 19.05 -10.18
C GLY A 568 15.49 19.67 -10.41
N ARG A 569 14.47 18.86 -10.70
CA ARG A 569 13.08 19.32 -10.89
C ARG A 569 12.47 19.97 -9.64
N TYR A 570 13.05 19.72 -8.47
CA TYR A 570 12.56 20.25 -7.18
C TYR A 570 13.21 21.57 -6.78
N GLY A 571 14.17 22.06 -7.58
CA GLY A 571 14.76 23.40 -7.46
C GLY A 571 15.29 23.71 -6.05
N SER A 572 14.90 24.85 -5.51
CA SER A 572 15.32 25.31 -4.18
C SER A 572 14.78 24.47 -3.01
N ARG A 573 13.77 23.63 -3.25
CA ARG A 573 13.22 22.73 -2.22
C ARG A 573 14.04 21.45 -2.06
N LEU A 574 14.88 21.11 -3.06
CA LEU A 574 15.76 19.94 -2.98
C LEU A 574 16.79 20.13 -1.84
N PRO A 575 16.89 19.21 -0.87
CA PRO A 575 17.92 19.28 0.15
C PRO A 575 19.33 19.18 -0.45
N ALA A 576 20.21 20.14 -0.13
CA ALA A 576 21.60 20.15 -0.60
C ALA A 576 22.37 18.88 -0.18
N ALA A 577 21.97 18.26 0.93
CA ALA A 577 22.55 17.00 1.39
C ALA A 577 22.43 15.87 0.36
N LEU A 578 21.32 15.78 -0.39
CA LEU A 578 21.14 14.76 -1.43
C LEU A 578 22.06 14.98 -2.64
N LEU A 579 22.27 16.24 -3.03
CA LEU A 579 23.26 16.56 -4.09
C LEU A 579 24.67 16.22 -3.64
N ALA A 580 25.03 16.51 -2.40
CA ALA A 580 26.36 16.20 -1.85
C ALA A 580 26.61 14.67 -1.82
N GLU A 581 25.59 13.86 -1.49
CA GLU A 581 25.70 12.40 -1.56
C GLU A 581 25.83 11.91 -3.00
N LEU A 582 25.11 12.51 -3.95
CA LEU A 582 25.21 12.18 -5.37
C LEU A 582 26.62 12.50 -5.91
N ASP A 583 27.17 13.67 -5.57
CA ASP A 583 28.55 14.06 -5.90
C ASP A 583 29.57 13.10 -5.27
N SER A 584 29.29 12.60 -4.07
CA SER A 584 30.14 11.60 -3.41
C SER A 584 30.18 10.28 -4.17
N ILE A 585 29.03 9.81 -4.67
CA ILE A 585 28.97 8.60 -5.52
C ILE A 585 29.76 8.82 -6.79
N GLU A 586 29.54 9.95 -7.47
CA GLU A 586 30.21 10.29 -8.74
C GLU A 586 31.74 10.30 -8.61
N ARG A 587 32.26 10.92 -7.55
CA ARG A 587 33.73 10.95 -7.28
C ARG A 587 34.33 9.57 -6.97
N ARG A 588 33.52 8.63 -6.45
CA ARG A 588 33.97 7.27 -6.11
C ARG A 588 33.87 6.29 -7.29
N LEU A 589 33.20 6.66 -8.36
CA LEU A 589 33.15 5.86 -9.59
C LEU A 589 34.50 5.93 -10.31
N PRO A 590 35.13 4.77 -10.61
CA PRO A 590 36.46 4.72 -11.24
C PRO A 590 36.47 5.32 -12.66
#